data_cfe0157dda9c3038bd1e43732fba6bbd
#
_entry.id   cfe0157dda9c3038bd1e43732fba6bbd
#
_cell.length_a   1.000
_cell.length_b   1.000
_cell.length_c   1.000
_cell.angle_alpha   90.00
_cell.angle_beta   90.00
_cell.angle_gamma   90.00
#
_symmetry.space_group_name_H-M   'P 1'
#
loop_
_entity.id
_entity.type
_entity.pdbx_description
1 polymer ?
#
loop_
_entity_poly.entity_id
_entity_poly.type
_entity_poly.pdbx_seq_one_letter_code
_entity_poly.pdbx_strand_id
1 'polypeptide(L)'
;IQIGGLGIMTFASYFSYFFRGGSSYENQISLGEMTSSDKLGEVFNTLKIIIIITVIVEALGAVFIYSTLDLSLLDGSVNRGIFFSIFHAISAFCNAGFSTLSGNLYEPGYQFNYGLHFTVASLFIFGGLGFPIVYNVYKYVKHLIRNLFLSFFSKEKLHHTPWVIKLN
;
A
#
# COMPACT_ATOMS: atom_id res chain seq x y z
N ILE A 1 -3.47 11.18 -9.42
CA ILE A 1 -4.01 10.13 -8.53
C ILE A 1 -2.98 9.78 -7.48
N GLN A 2 -1.81 9.27 -7.87
CA GLN A 2 -0.78 8.75 -6.96
C GLN A 2 -0.34 9.75 -5.88
N ILE A 3 0.02 10.97 -6.26
CA ILE A 3 0.46 12.00 -5.31
C ILE A 3 -0.69 12.38 -4.35
N GLY A 4 -1.92 12.49 -4.85
CA GLY A 4 -3.09 12.77 -4.03
C GLY A 4 -3.42 11.63 -3.06
N GLY A 5 -3.42 10.39 -3.53
CA GLY A 5 -3.69 9.21 -2.71
C GLY A 5 -2.66 9.02 -1.60
N LEU A 6 -1.37 9.06 -1.93
CA LEU A 6 -0.28 9.02 -0.94
C LEU A 6 -0.35 10.19 0.05
N GLY A 7 -0.65 11.39 -0.44
CA GLY A 7 -0.78 12.58 0.39
C GLY A 7 -1.92 12.46 1.41
N ILE A 8 -3.10 12.05 0.98
CA ILE A 8 -4.28 11.88 1.85
C ILE A 8 -4.02 10.78 2.88
N MET A 9 -3.49 9.64 2.47
CA MET A 9 -3.20 8.53 3.39
C MET A 9 -2.11 8.89 4.41
N THR A 10 -1.07 9.59 3.98
CA THR A 10 -0.02 10.09 4.87
C THR A 10 -0.58 11.10 5.85
N PHE A 11 -1.38 12.04 5.36
CA PHE A 11 -2.04 13.05 6.20
C PHE A 11 -3.01 12.41 7.20
N ALA A 12 -3.85 11.47 6.77
CA ALA A 12 -4.77 10.75 7.65
C ALA A 12 -4.05 9.95 8.75
N SER A 13 -2.93 9.32 8.41
CA SER A 13 -2.09 8.61 9.38
C SER A 13 -1.46 9.56 10.40
N TYR A 14 -0.99 10.71 9.95
CA TYR A 14 -0.42 11.76 10.81
C TYR A 14 -1.50 12.38 11.72
N PHE A 15 -2.67 12.64 11.14
CA PHE A 15 -3.83 13.20 11.84
C PHE A 15 -4.34 12.23 12.93
N SER A 16 -4.42 10.94 12.60
CA SER A 16 -4.78 9.90 13.57
C SER A 16 -3.79 9.82 14.74
N TYR A 17 -2.50 10.02 14.49
CA TYR A 17 -1.48 10.10 15.53
C TYR A 17 -1.68 11.33 16.41
N PHE A 18 -2.01 12.48 15.82
CA PHE A 18 -2.23 13.74 16.51
C PHE A 18 -3.46 13.69 17.45
N PHE A 19 -4.55 13.04 17.00
CA PHE A 19 -5.78 12.92 17.78
C PHE A 19 -5.78 11.78 18.80
N ARG A 20 -4.89 10.80 18.67
CA ARG A 20 -4.68 9.78 19.72
C ARG A 20 -4.03 10.33 20.99
N GLY A 21 -3.32 11.44 20.89
CA GLY A 21 -2.78 12.18 22.01
C GLY A 21 -3.83 13.13 22.60
N GLY A 22 -4.89 12.59 23.24
CA GLY A 22 -5.85 13.41 23.97
C GLY A 22 -5.14 14.33 24.97
N SER A 23 -5.32 15.64 24.81
CA SER A 23 -5.17 16.76 25.74
C SER A 23 -4.35 16.53 27.03
N SER A 24 -3.13 16.01 26.95
CA SER A 24 -2.22 15.99 28.09
C SER A 24 -1.03 16.91 27.81
N TYR A 25 -0.58 17.63 28.82
CA TYR A 25 0.57 18.54 28.79
C TYR A 25 1.86 17.89 28.25
N GLU A 26 1.98 16.57 28.35
CA GLU A 26 3.08 15.77 27.77
C GLU A 26 3.17 15.86 26.24
N ASN A 27 2.04 16.12 25.54
CA ASN A 27 2.05 16.23 24.09
C ASN A 27 2.65 17.55 23.57
N GLN A 28 2.63 18.62 24.35
CA GLN A 28 3.28 19.89 23.98
C GLN A 28 4.82 19.79 24.07
N ILE A 29 5.31 18.98 25.00
CA ILE A 29 6.76 18.69 25.13
C ILE A 29 7.20 17.81 23.97
N SER A 30 6.40 16.81 23.58
CA SER A 30 6.70 15.95 22.42
C SER A 30 6.72 16.70 21.09
N LEU A 31 5.92 17.77 20.93
CA LEU A 31 5.95 18.63 19.74
C LEU A 31 7.24 19.47 19.68
N GLY A 32 7.73 19.94 20.81
CA GLY A 32 9.03 20.64 20.91
C GLY A 32 10.23 19.72 20.59
N GLU A 33 10.13 18.46 20.97
CA GLU A 33 11.14 17.45 20.68
C GLU A 33 11.10 16.92 19.23
N MET A 34 9.97 17.05 18.53
CA MET A 34 9.85 16.66 17.11
C MET A 34 10.68 17.53 16.15
N THR A 35 11.20 18.66 16.64
CA THR A 35 12.09 19.54 15.88
C THR A 35 13.54 19.04 15.83
N SER A 36 13.88 17.94 16.52
CA SER A 36 15.21 17.36 16.44
C SER A 36 15.42 16.66 15.08
N SER A 37 16.57 16.94 14.46
CA SER A 37 16.96 16.41 13.14
C SER A 37 16.89 14.87 13.03
N ASP A 38 17.06 14.15 14.12
CA ASP A 38 17.01 12.68 14.17
C ASP A 38 15.61 12.14 13.93
N LYS A 39 14.56 12.80 14.45
CA LYS A 39 13.16 12.39 14.25
C LYS A 39 12.68 12.68 12.83
N LEU A 40 13.16 13.77 12.21
CA LEU A 40 12.88 14.04 10.79
C LEU A 40 13.48 12.94 9.89
N GLY A 41 14.67 12.45 10.20
CA GLY A 41 15.30 11.33 9.48
C GLY A 41 14.46 10.04 9.54
N GLU A 42 13.85 9.72 10.69
CA GLU A 42 12.96 8.57 10.82
C GLU A 42 11.68 8.71 10.00
N VAL A 43 11.10 9.91 9.96
CA VAL A 43 9.90 10.20 9.14
C VAL A 43 10.21 10.01 7.66
N PHE A 44 11.31 10.58 7.18
CA PHE A 44 11.73 10.41 5.77
C PHE A 44 12.01 8.94 5.42
N ASN A 45 12.63 8.19 6.31
CA ASN A 45 12.88 6.78 6.08
C ASN A 45 11.58 5.97 6.02
N THR A 46 10.64 6.27 6.90
CA THR A 46 9.30 5.65 6.89
C THR A 46 8.54 5.98 5.61
N LEU A 47 8.53 7.24 5.17
CA LEU A 47 7.91 7.66 3.91
C LEU A 47 8.52 6.93 2.71
N LYS A 48 9.85 6.82 2.66
CA LYS A 48 10.53 6.07 1.59
C LYS A 48 10.08 4.61 1.53
N ILE A 49 9.98 3.95 2.66
CA ILE A 49 9.50 2.55 2.73
C ILE A 49 8.06 2.46 2.25
N ILE A 50 7.19 3.38 2.66
CA ILE A 50 5.79 3.44 2.23
C ILE A 50 5.70 3.56 0.71
N ILE A 51 6.43 4.50 0.11
CA ILE A 51 6.44 4.72 -1.34
C ILE A 51 6.90 3.44 -2.07
N ILE A 52 7.97 2.80 -1.60
CA ILE A 52 8.49 1.57 -2.22
C ILE A 52 7.43 0.45 -2.15
N ILE A 53 6.79 0.25 -1.00
CA ILE A 53 5.76 -0.79 -0.84
C ILE A 53 4.56 -0.49 -1.76
N THR A 54 4.11 0.75 -1.81
CA THR A 54 3.02 1.19 -2.69
C THR A 54 3.33 0.85 -4.14
N VAL A 55 4.50 1.26 -4.64
CA VAL A 55 4.90 0.99 -6.03
C VAL A 55 4.98 -0.52 -6.33
N ILE A 56 5.48 -1.31 -5.38
CA ILE A 56 5.54 -2.77 -5.54
C ILE A 56 4.14 -3.37 -5.63
N VAL A 57 3.23 -3.00 -4.73
CA VAL A 57 1.85 -3.53 -4.72
C VAL A 57 1.10 -3.12 -5.98
N GLU A 58 1.23 -1.88 -6.41
CA GLU A 58 0.62 -1.37 -7.64
C GLU A 58 1.18 -2.05 -8.89
N ALA A 59 2.50 -2.27 -8.95
CA ALA A 59 3.12 -2.98 -10.05
C ALA A 59 2.64 -4.44 -10.14
N LEU A 60 2.57 -5.15 -9.02
CA LEU A 60 2.00 -6.50 -8.97
C LEU A 60 0.53 -6.49 -9.39
N GLY A 61 -0.27 -5.56 -8.90
CA GLY A 61 -1.67 -5.40 -9.30
C GLY A 61 -1.81 -5.13 -10.79
N ALA A 62 -0.98 -4.26 -11.36
CA ALA A 62 -0.98 -3.98 -12.80
C ALA A 62 -0.65 -5.23 -13.64
N VAL A 63 0.32 -6.04 -13.21
CA VAL A 63 0.66 -7.32 -13.87
C VAL A 63 -0.53 -8.29 -13.82
N PHE A 64 -1.20 -8.41 -12.66
CA PHE A 64 -2.38 -9.26 -12.53
C PHE A 64 -3.55 -8.75 -13.39
N ILE A 65 -3.83 -7.46 -13.40
CA ILE A 65 -4.86 -6.87 -14.27
C ILE A 65 -4.53 -7.17 -15.74
N TYR A 66 -3.29 -6.92 -16.16
CA TYR A 66 -2.87 -7.18 -17.53
C TYR A 66 -3.02 -8.66 -17.93
N SER A 67 -2.72 -9.58 -17.03
CA SER A 67 -2.83 -11.03 -17.29
C SER A 67 -4.27 -11.52 -17.49
N THR A 68 -5.24 -10.80 -16.93
CA THR A 68 -6.67 -11.13 -17.04
C THR A 68 -7.40 -10.33 -18.11
N LEU A 69 -6.70 -9.37 -18.75
CA LEU A 69 -7.27 -8.46 -19.72
C LEU A 69 -7.37 -9.10 -21.10
N ASP A 70 -8.52 -8.99 -21.73
CA ASP A 70 -8.68 -9.31 -23.14
C ASP A 70 -8.25 -8.10 -24.00
N LEU A 71 -7.12 -8.21 -24.67
CA LEU A 71 -6.58 -7.14 -25.50
C LEU A 71 -7.45 -6.83 -26.71
N SER A 72 -8.35 -7.72 -27.13
CA SER A 72 -9.28 -7.45 -28.22
C SER A 72 -10.20 -6.28 -27.91
N LEU A 73 -10.52 -6.06 -26.63
CA LEU A 73 -11.33 -4.94 -26.15
C LEU A 73 -10.60 -3.58 -26.25
N LEU A 74 -9.29 -3.60 -26.49
CA LEU A 74 -8.43 -2.42 -26.62
C LEU A 74 -7.76 -2.35 -27.99
N ASP A 75 -8.49 -2.74 -29.04
CA ASP A 75 -8.03 -2.77 -30.43
C ASP A 75 -6.76 -3.63 -30.64
N GLY A 76 -6.53 -4.65 -29.80
CA GLY A 76 -5.33 -5.49 -29.81
C GLY A 76 -4.05 -4.76 -29.41
N SER A 77 -4.14 -3.53 -28.88
CA SER A 77 -2.98 -2.71 -28.57
C SER A 77 -2.37 -3.05 -27.22
N VAL A 78 -1.16 -3.60 -27.22
CA VAL A 78 -0.37 -3.88 -26.02
C VAL A 78 -0.16 -2.62 -25.17
N ASN A 79 0.14 -1.49 -25.81
CA ASN A 79 0.39 -0.24 -25.09
C ASN A 79 -0.86 0.26 -24.35
N ARG A 80 -2.05 0.13 -24.96
CA ARG A 80 -3.31 0.45 -24.31
C ARG A 80 -3.59 -0.50 -23.16
N GLY A 81 -3.30 -1.79 -23.29
CA GLY A 81 -3.43 -2.77 -22.23
C GLY A 81 -2.53 -2.46 -21.02
N ILE A 82 -1.27 -2.10 -21.27
CA ILE A 82 -0.32 -1.70 -20.22
C ILE A 82 -0.83 -0.43 -19.51
N PHE A 83 -1.22 0.59 -20.28
CA PHE A 83 -1.74 1.83 -19.70
C PHE A 83 -3.00 1.59 -18.87
N PHE A 84 -3.94 0.80 -19.39
CA PHE A 84 -5.16 0.41 -18.68
C PHE A 84 -4.84 -0.25 -17.33
N SER A 85 -3.93 -1.21 -17.35
CA SER A 85 -3.58 -2.00 -16.17
C SER A 85 -2.90 -1.14 -15.10
N ILE A 86 -1.94 -0.31 -15.47
CA ILE A 86 -1.23 0.60 -14.55
C ILE A 86 -2.23 1.63 -13.98
N PHE A 87 -3.06 2.23 -14.84
CA PHE A 87 -4.02 3.24 -14.42
C PHE A 87 -5.00 2.70 -13.40
N HIS A 88 -5.60 1.52 -13.66
CA HIS A 88 -6.59 0.93 -12.77
C HIS A 88 -5.95 0.40 -11.48
N ALA A 89 -4.71 -0.11 -11.53
CA ALA A 89 -4.00 -0.52 -10.33
C ALA A 89 -3.76 0.67 -9.38
N ILE A 90 -3.26 1.79 -9.90
CA ILE A 90 -3.02 3.02 -9.13
C ILE A 90 -4.36 3.60 -8.62
N SER A 91 -5.39 3.66 -9.48
CA SER A 91 -6.70 4.18 -9.11
C SER A 91 -7.36 3.38 -7.99
N ALA A 92 -7.26 2.05 -8.06
CA ALA A 92 -7.78 1.15 -7.04
C ALA A 92 -7.02 1.28 -5.72
N PHE A 93 -5.69 1.19 -5.75
CA PHE A 93 -4.87 1.26 -4.54
C PHE A 93 -5.00 2.61 -3.82
N CYS A 94 -5.06 3.71 -4.59
CA CYS A 94 -5.28 5.04 -4.03
C CYS A 94 -6.74 5.29 -3.58
N ASN A 95 -7.65 4.32 -3.70
CA ASN A 95 -9.08 4.47 -3.42
C ASN A 95 -9.73 5.63 -4.20
N ALA A 96 -9.23 5.92 -5.41
CA ALA A 96 -9.68 7.06 -6.21
C ALA A 96 -10.92 6.74 -7.05
N GLY A 97 -11.10 5.48 -7.46
CA GLY A 97 -12.28 5.03 -8.20
C GLY A 97 -12.37 5.54 -9.64
N PHE A 98 -11.29 6.09 -10.19
CA PHE A 98 -11.27 6.53 -11.59
C PHE A 98 -11.09 5.36 -12.55
N SER A 99 -11.75 5.42 -13.69
CA SER A 99 -11.61 4.47 -14.79
C SER A 99 -11.33 5.19 -16.11
N THR A 100 -10.65 4.49 -17.02
CA THR A 100 -10.48 4.94 -18.40
C THR A 100 -11.65 4.55 -19.29
N LEU A 101 -12.59 3.76 -18.75
CA LEU A 101 -13.80 3.31 -19.43
C LEU A 101 -14.96 4.24 -19.11
N SER A 102 -15.81 4.55 -20.10
CA SER A 102 -16.97 5.42 -19.94
C SER A 102 -18.04 4.84 -19.01
N GLY A 103 -18.23 3.53 -19.03
CA GLY A 103 -19.13 2.77 -18.16
C GLY A 103 -18.46 2.16 -16.93
N ASN A 104 -17.24 2.61 -16.57
CA ASN A 104 -16.42 1.96 -15.56
C ASN A 104 -16.21 0.46 -15.87
N LEU A 105 -15.88 -0.33 -14.87
CA LEU A 105 -15.68 -1.78 -15.02
C LEU A 105 -16.98 -2.56 -15.31
N TYR A 106 -18.13 -1.88 -15.40
CA TYR A 106 -19.41 -2.47 -15.77
C TYR A 106 -19.65 -2.48 -17.30
N GLU A 107 -18.72 -1.95 -18.06
CA GLU A 107 -18.80 -1.91 -19.53
C GLU A 107 -18.79 -3.32 -20.13
N PRO A 108 -19.55 -3.57 -21.23
CA PRO A 108 -19.56 -4.86 -21.91
C PRO A 108 -18.14 -5.36 -22.24
N GLY A 109 -17.85 -6.62 -21.90
CA GLY A 109 -16.53 -7.22 -22.02
C GLY A 109 -15.71 -7.20 -20.73
N TYR A 110 -15.92 -6.22 -19.84
CA TYR A 110 -15.21 -6.14 -18.55
C TYR A 110 -16.06 -6.62 -17.38
N GLN A 111 -17.38 -6.48 -17.45
CA GLN A 111 -18.33 -6.75 -16.35
C GLN A 111 -18.29 -8.19 -15.81
N PHE A 112 -17.90 -9.17 -16.61
CA PHE A 112 -17.79 -10.57 -16.20
C PHE A 112 -16.33 -11.03 -16.05
N ASN A 113 -15.36 -10.11 -16.11
CA ASN A 113 -13.97 -10.44 -15.86
C ASN A 113 -13.71 -10.49 -14.35
N TYR A 114 -14.01 -11.62 -13.74
CA TYR A 114 -13.85 -11.81 -12.29
C TYR A 114 -12.40 -11.64 -11.82
N GLY A 115 -11.41 -11.98 -12.65
CA GLY A 115 -10.00 -11.79 -12.32
C GLY A 115 -9.64 -10.31 -12.18
N LEU A 116 -10.11 -9.48 -13.11
CA LEU A 116 -9.99 -8.02 -13.04
C LEU A 116 -10.66 -7.47 -11.77
N HIS A 117 -11.93 -7.83 -11.54
CA HIS A 117 -12.68 -7.33 -10.39
C HIS A 117 -12.06 -7.75 -9.06
N PHE A 118 -11.62 -9.00 -8.93
CA PHE A 118 -10.97 -9.48 -7.71
C PHE A 118 -9.65 -8.76 -7.45
N THR A 119 -8.86 -8.52 -8.49
CA THR A 119 -7.58 -7.79 -8.36
C THR A 119 -7.82 -6.34 -7.94
N VAL A 120 -8.76 -5.65 -8.58
CA VAL A 120 -9.14 -4.27 -8.24
C VAL A 120 -9.66 -4.18 -6.81
N ALA A 121 -10.55 -5.11 -6.40
CA ALA A 121 -11.06 -5.16 -5.03
C ALA A 121 -9.96 -5.41 -4.00
N SER A 122 -9.02 -6.30 -4.29
CA SER A 122 -7.88 -6.56 -3.41
C SER A 122 -6.99 -5.32 -3.26
N LEU A 123 -6.66 -4.64 -4.35
CA LEU A 123 -5.87 -3.41 -4.32
C LEU A 123 -6.56 -2.30 -3.51
N PHE A 124 -7.87 -2.14 -3.70
CA PHE A 124 -8.69 -1.19 -2.96
C PHE A 124 -8.67 -1.49 -1.44
N ILE A 125 -8.81 -2.76 -1.04
CA ILE A 125 -8.75 -3.18 0.36
C ILE A 125 -7.35 -2.89 0.92
N PHE A 126 -6.28 -3.29 0.24
CA PHE A 126 -4.91 -3.04 0.69
C PHE A 126 -4.59 -1.55 0.82
N GLY A 127 -5.04 -0.74 -0.13
CA GLY A 127 -4.91 0.71 -0.06
C GLY A 127 -5.69 1.33 1.10
N GLY A 128 -6.90 0.80 1.39
CA GLY A 128 -7.76 1.27 2.48
C GLY A 128 -7.30 0.92 3.88
N LEU A 129 -6.46 -0.12 4.05
CA LEU A 129 -5.92 -0.53 5.37
C LEU A 129 -5.04 0.53 6.03
N GLY A 130 -4.49 1.45 5.26
CA GLY A 130 -3.61 2.51 5.74
C GLY A 130 -2.18 2.05 6.05
N PHE A 131 -1.27 3.01 6.02
CA PHE A 131 0.17 2.77 6.14
C PHE A 131 0.64 2.10 7.43
N PRO A 132 0.08 2.37 8.62
CA PRO A 132 0.53 1.70 9.85
C PRO A 132 0.39 0.18 9.76
N ILE A 133 -0.71 -0.30 9.17
CA ILE A 133 -0.96 -1.74 9.02
C ILE A 133 -0.02 -2.31 7.95
N VAL A 134 0.08 -1.67 6.79
CA VAL A 134 0.98 -2.08 5.70
C VAL A 134 2.43 -2.14 6.17
N TYR A 135 2.89 -1.15 6.95
CA TYR A 135 4.23 -1.11 7.51
C TYR A 135 4.48 -2.25 8.53
N ASN A 136 3.48 -2.56 9.36
CA ASN A 136 3.58 -3.68 10.31
C ASN A 136 3.62 -5.03 9.59
N VAL A 137 2.80 -5.21 8.54
CA VAL A 137 2.84 -6.40 7.69
C VAL A 137 4.21 -6.54 7.02
N TYR A 138 4.76 -5.44 6.48
CA TYR A 138 6.12 -5.43 5.90
C TYR A 138 7.18 -5.88 6.91
N LYS A 139 7.17 -5.34 8.13
CA LYS A 139 8.10 -5.75 9.19
C LYS A 139 7.98 -7.24 9.50
N TYR A 140 6.76 -7.73 9.57
CA TYR A 140 6.49 -9.15 9.82
C TYR A 140 7.00 -10.05 8.69
N VAL A 141 6.67 -9.73 7.44
CA VAL A 141 7.12 -10.48 6.26
C VAL A 141 8.65 -10.46 6.17
N LYS A 142 9.28 -9.31 6.39
CA LYS A 142 10.74 -9.20 6.43
C LYS A 142 11.35 -10.09 7.53
N HIS A 143 10.73 -10.14 8.71
CA HIS A 143 11.17 -10.99 9.80
C HIS A 143 11.00 -12.47 9.46
N LEU A 144 9.87 -12.84 8.86
CA LEU A 144 9.57 -14.20 8.41
C LEU A 144 10.59 -14.68 7.37
N ILE A 145 10.85 -13.87 6.34
CA ILE A 145 11.83 -14.19 5.29
C ILE A 145 13.23 -14.32 5.89
N ARG A 146 13.63 -13.42 6.80
CA ARG A 146 14.92 -13.51 7.49
C ARG A 146 15.04 -14.79 8.31
N ASN A 147 13.99 -15.16 9.05
CA ASN A 147 13.99 -16.39 9.85
C ASN A 147 14.01 -17.65 8.97
N LEU A 148 13.30 -17.65 7.85
CA LEU A 148 13.35 -18.71 6.86
C LEU A 148 14.76 -18.87 6.27
N PHE A 149 15.40 -17.75 5.94
CA PHE A 149 16.76 -17.73 5.42
C PHE A 149 17.78 -18.22 6.46
N LEU A 150 17.66 -17.76 7.71
CA LEU A 150 18.51 -18.20 8.81
C LEU A 150 18.28 -19.68 9.16
N SER A 151 17.04 -20.16 9.10
CA SER A 151 16.72 -21.59 9.32
C SER A 151 17.31 -22.49 8.24
N PHE A 152 17.49 -21.98 7.01
CA PHE A 152 18.08 -22.73 5.89
C PHE A 152 19.63 -22.73 5.94
N PHE A 153 20.25 -21.65 6.45
CA PHE A 153 21.70 -21.45 6.40
C PHE A 153 22.40 -21.52 7.76
N SER A 154 21.69 -21.45 8.88
CA SER A 154 22.30 -21.48 10.21
C SER A 154 21.46 -22.28 11.20
N LYS A 155 22.12 -23.14 11.99
CA LYS A 155 21.52 -23.87 13.12
C LYS A 155 21.28 -22.99 14.37
N GLU A 156 21.27 -21.67 14.23
CA GLU A 156 21.02 -20.75 15.34
C GLU A 156 19.54 -20.66 15.68
N LYS A 157 19.26 -20.60 16.99
CA LYS A 157 17.92 -20.60 17.55
C LYS A 157 17.09 -19.43 17.03
N LEU A 158 15.92 -19.75 16.47
CA LEU A 158 14.88 -18.82 16.08
C LEU A 158 14.56 -17.83 17.22
N HIS A 159 14.81 -16.56 17.01
CA HIS A 159 14.42 -15.50 17.93
C HIS A 159 12.94 -15.18 17.71
N HIS A 160 12.08 -15.67 18.60
CA HIS A 160 10.68 -15.30 18.63
C HIS A 160 10.56 -13.85 19.12
N THR A 161 10.26 -12.91 18.24
CA THR A 161 9.70 -11.62 18.65
C THR A 161 8.19 -11.78 18.77
N PRO A 162 7.61 -11.60 19.96
CA PRO A 162 6.16 -11.66 20.09
C PRO A 162 5.51 -10.52 19.30
N TRP A 163 4.37 -10.82 18.70
CA TRP A 163 3.50 -9.83 18.11
C TRP A 163 3.06 -8.86 19.21
N VAL A 164 3.63 -7.67 19.23
CA VAL A 164 3.12 -6.61 20.08
C VAL A 164 2.40 -5.62 19.17
N ILE A 165 1.18 -5.97 18.79
CA ILE A 165 0.19 -4.95 18.47
C ILE A 165 -0.22 -4.38 19.82
N LYS A 166 0.47 -3.36 20.28
CA LYS A 166 -0.06 -2.51 21.34
C LYS A 166 -1.17 -1.67 20.69
N LEU A 167 -2.36 -2.23 20.68
CA LEU A 167 -3.60 -1.49 20.60
C LEU A 167 -3.81 -0.87 21.99
N ASN A 168 -3.25 0.29 22.22
CA ASN A 168 -3.67 1.16 23.30
C ASN A 168 -4.60 2.22 22.74
#